data_2f03ee705a551c93715b968c8d00f2d0
#
_entry.id   2f03ee705a551c93715b968c8d00f2d0
#
_cell.length_a   1.000
_cell.length_b   1.000
_cell.length_c   1.000
_cell.angle_alpha   90.00
_cell.angle_beta   90.00
_cell.angle_gamma   90.00
#
_symmetry.space_group_name_H-M   'P 1'
#
loop_
_entity.id
_entity.type
_entity.pdbx_description
1 polymer ?
#
loop_
_entity_poly.entity_id
_entity_poly.type
_entity_poly.pdbx_seq_one_letter_code
_entity_poly.pdbx_strand_id
1 'polypeptide(L)'
;VPGVGRMVMGSMAAAKAAQEAKAAGDEETFAAKMAESNEIRNQAYAKLHHDMQHFVNEASVEQLTQIKEAIAASAARAQQAGIDAIEVHGDRLVGSLCSAILNQRTDEYGGSFENRVRYALEVVAAIKEAAPQLMVEYKLPVIMENPDGTPRGKGGLQPDEACEFAKLLEGAGIDMIQVAQANHTGNMGDTIPPMGAMPYNWTLPVAERVKALVSVPVATVGRVVSVEAGEKILEDGAADIIAYGRSLMCDPDIALKAATGEPIRECLNCNKGCVDAIQNRKYISCVLNAENGDEATIAIKPGEGDKKIAVVGGGIAGLEAARVAAKRGYDVTIYEASDHLGGQIVLAAAPPRKDEIMRSVEYYEKILPGLGVKVELSHAATAEDLNA
;
A
#
# COMPACT_ATOMS: atom_id res chain seq x y z
N VAL A 1 16.02 -17.69 11.43
CA VAL A 1 15.19 -18.88 11.67
C VAL A 1 15.81 -20.06 10.93
N PRO A 2 16.15 -21.19 11.61
CA PRO A 2 16.78 -22.34 10.95
C PRO A 2 15.95 -22.87 9.78
N GLY A 3 16.57 -23.02 8.60
CA GLY A 3 15.93 -23.55 7.40
C GLY A 3 15.15 -22.54 6.54
N VAL A 4 14.67 -21.42 7.06
CA VAL A 4 13.94 -20.40 6.26
C VAL A 4 14.81 -19.85 5.14
N GLY A 5 16.09 -19.55 5.40
CA GLY A 5 17.02 -19.10 4.36
C GLY A 5 17.15 -20.08 3.19
N ARG A 6 17.21 -21.39 3.45
CA ARG A 6 17.24 -22.41 2.38
C ARG A 6 15.93 -22.45 1.59
N MET A 7 14.78 -22.28 2.25
CA MET A 7 13.48 -22.22 1.57
C MET A 7 13.39 -20.98 0.68
N VAL A 8 13.84 -19.81 1.16
CA VAL A 8 13.88 -18.59 0.35
C VAL A 8 14.75 -18.76 -0.89
N MET A 9 15.96 -19.33 -0.74
CA MET A 9 16.83 -19.63 -1.88
C MET A 9 16.21 -20.61 -2.87
N GLY A 10 15.52 -21.64 -2.39
CA GLY A 10 14.78 -22.59 -3.23
C GLY A 10 13.65 -21.92 -4.00
N SER A 11 12.88 -21.02 -3.36
CA SER A 11 11.85 -20.23 -4.02
C SER A 11 12.43 -19.33 -5.11
N MET A 12 13.56 -18.65 -4.84
CA MET A 12 14.23 -17.81 -5.83
C MET A 12 14.74 -18.61 -7.03
N ALA A 13 15.29 -19.82 -6.81
CA ALA A 13 15.74 -20.69 -7.89
C ALA A 13 14.56 -21.14 -8.77
N ALA A 14 13.44 -21.54 -8.17
CA ALA A 14 12.22 -21.90 -8.92
C ALA A 14 11.64 -20.71 -9.69
N ALA A 15 11.64 -19.50 -9.11
CA ALA A 15 11.19 -18.28 -9.79
C ALA A 15 12.09 -17.92 -10.99
N LYS A 16 13.41 -18.09 -10.86
CA LYS A 16 14.35 -17.90 -11.97
C LYS A 16 14.09 -18.89 -13.11
N ALA A 17 13.93 -20.18 -12.78
CA ALA A 17 13.60 -21.20 -13.78
C ALA A 17 12.24 -20.93 -14.48
N ALA A 18 11.27 -20.38 -13.77
CA ALA A 18 10.01 -19.91 -14.36
C ALA A 18 10.24 -18.78 -15.40
N GLN A 19 11.06 -17.79 -15.08
CA GLN A 19 11.36 -16.71 -16.03
C GLN A 19 12.07 -17.20 -17.29
N GLU A 20 12.99 -18.16 -17.15
CA GLU A 20 13.67 -18.82 -18.27
C GLU A 20 12.68 -19.58 -19.17
N ALA A 21 11.73 -20.33 -18.58
CA ALA A 21 10.67 -21.02 -19.31
C ALA A 21 9.75 -20.05 -20.04
N LYS A 22 9.36 -18.94 -19.40
CA LYS A 22 8.55 -17.88 -20.03
C LYS A 22 9.27 -17.27 -21.23
N ALA A 23 10.56 -16.99 -21.10
CA ALA A 23 11.38 -16.47 -22.19
C ALA A 23 11.49 -17.45 -23.37
N ALA A 24 11.42 -18.74 -23.10
CA ALA A 24 11.40 -19.81 -24.11
C ALA A 24 10.02 -20.09 -24.73
N GLY A 25 8.96 -19.43 -24.23
CA GLY A 25 7.57 -19.64 -24.70
C GLY A 25 6.92 -20.90 -24.12
N ASP A 26 7.50 -21.51 -23.08
CA ASP A 26 6.99 -22.71 -22.41
C ASP A 26 6.07 -22.31 -21.24
N GLU A 27 4.79 -22.06 -21.55
CA GLU A 27 3.78 -21.62 -20.58
C GLU A 27 3.47 -22.69 -19.51
N GLU A 28 3.54 -23.98 -19.84
CA GLU A 28 3.27 -25.06 -18.89
C GLU A 28 4.39 -25.14 -17.83
N THR A 29 5.63 -25.17 -18.25
CA THR A 29 6.79 -25.13 -17.34
C THR A 29 6.83 -23.82 -16.54
N PHE A 30 6.49 -22.68 -17.13
CA PHE A 30 6.38 -21.41 -16.42
C PHE A 30 5.35 -21.50 -15.28
N ALA A 31 4.14 -21.97 -15.57
CA ALA A 31 3.07 -22.10 -14.57
C ALA A 31 3.46 -23.07 -13.44
N ALA A 32 4.05 -24.23 -13.77
CA ALA A 32 4.51 -25.22 -12.79
C ALA A 32 5.62 -24.66 -11.88
N LYS A 33 6.61 -24.00 -12.43
CA LYS A 33 7.73 -23.41 -11.66
C LYS A 33 7.29 -22.23 -10.81
N MET A 34 6.34 -21.43 -11.25
CA MET A 34 5.74 -20.37 -10.43
C MET A 34 4.93 -20.94 -9.27
N ALA A 35 4.17 -22.01 -9.49
CA ALA A 35 3.45 -22.71 -8.42
C ALA A 35 4.41 -23.28 -7.37
N GLU A 36 5.48 -23.96 -7.79
CA GLU A 36 6.54 -24.47 -6.91
C GLU A 36 7.19 -23.35 -6.09
N SER A 37 7.58 -22.25 -6.71
CA SER A 37 8.14 -21.08 -6.03
C SER A 37 7.19 -20.51 -4.98
N ASN A 38 5.91 -20.39 -5.31
CA ASN A 38 4.90 -19.86 -4.41
C ASN A 38 4.66 -20.80 -3.21
N GLU A 39 4.61 -22.11 -3.43
CA GLU A 39 4.43 -23.10 -2.37
C GLU A 39 5.59 -23.06 -1.37
N ILE A 40 6.84 -23.10 -1.85
CA ILE A 40 8.04 -23.01 -1.00
C ILE A 40 8.02 -21.70 -0.19
N ARG A 41 7.62 -20.59 -0.83
CA ARG A 41 7.53 -19.29 -0.17
C ARG A 41 6.46 -19.27 0.92
N ASN A 42 5.29 -19.84 0.66
CA ASN A 42 4.21 -19.94 1.64
C ASN A 42 4.64 -20.72 2.87
N GLN A 43 5.33 -21.85 2.68
CA GLN A 43 5.88 -22.66 3.77
C GLN A 43 6.93 -21.87 4.57
N ALA A 44 7.83 -21.14 3.91
CA ALA A 44 8.83 -20.29 4.56
C ALA A 44 8.17 -19.19 5.42
N TYR A 45 7.13 -18.55 4.91
CA TYR A 45 6.39 -17.52 5.65
C TYR A 45 5.60 -18.08 6.83
N ALA A 46 4.92 -19.21 6.65
CA ALA A 46 4.18 -19.84 7.74
C ALA A 46 5.12 -20.21 8.90
N LYS A 47 6.29 -20.79 8.55
CA LYS A 47 7.33 -21.09 9.54
C LYS A 47 7.88 -19.84 10.20
N LEU A 48 8.20 -18.81 9.42
CA LEU A 48 8.71 -17.54 9.96
C LEU A 48 7.71 -16.89 10.92
N HIS A 49 6.42 -16.86 10.56
CA HIS A 49 5.38 -16.29 11.39
C HIS A 49 5.22 -17.04 12.72
N HIS A 50 5.17 -18.37 12.66
CA HIS A 50 5.11 -19.22 13.84
C HIS A 50 6.33 -19.00 14.75
N ASP A 51 7.54 -19.06 14.16
CA ASP A 51 8.78 -18.91 14.91
C ASP A 51 8.96 -17.49 15.49
N MET A 52 8.42 -16.46 14.84
CA MET A 52 8.42 -15.08 15.39
C MET A 52 7.53 -14.95 16.62
N GLN A 53 6.33 -15.54 16.61
CA GLN A 53 5.45 -15.52 17.77
C GLN A 53 6.07 -16.27 18.97
N HIS A 54 6.69 -17.43 18.72
CA HIS A 54 7.47 -18.12 19.72
C HIS A 54 8.64 -17.28 20.21
N PHE A 55 9.39 -16.68 19.29
CA PHE A 55 10.57 -15.89 19.62
C PHE A 55 10.24 -14.71 20.54
N VAL A 56 9.15 -14.00 20.34
CA VAL A 56 8.73 -12.88 21.20
C VAL A 56 8.64 -13.30 22.66
N ASN A 57 8.14 -14.50 22.95
CA ASN A 57 7.91 -14.99 24.29
C ASN A 57 9.08 -15.80 24.88
N GLU A 58 9.93 -16.38 24.05
CA GLU A 58 10.98 -17.33 24.48
C GLU A 58 12.39 -16.75 24.35
N ALA A 59 12.57 -15.64 23.63
CA ALA A 59 13.88 -15.01 23.49
C ALA A 59 14.43 -14.56 24.84
N SER A 60 15.69 -14.89 25.13
CA SER A 60 16.36 -14.35 26.30
C SER A 60 16.58 -12.84 26.16
N VAL A 61 16.76 -12.15 27.29
CA VAL A 61 17.11 -10.73 27.33
C VAL A 61 18.39 -10.46 26.52
N GLU A 62 19.36 -11.37 26.58
CA GLU A 62 20.60 -11.30 25.80
C GLU A 62 20.31 -11.35 24.29
N GLN A 63 19.43 -12.23 23.82
CA GLN A 63 19.04 -12.30 22.40
C GLN A 63 18.32 -11.02 21.95
N LEU A 64 17.45 -10.46 22.77
CA LEU A 64 16.80 -9.19 22.48
C LEU A 64 17.83 -8.04 22.41
N THR A 65 18.82 -8.03 23.30
CA THR A 65 19.94 -7.08 23.29
C THR A 65 20.74 -7.18 22.00
N GLN A 66 21.13 -8.39 21.57
CA GLN A 66 21.84 -8.63 20.31
C GLN A 66 21.06 -8.12 19.10
N ILE A 67 19.74 -8.30 19.09
CA ILE A 67 18.88 -7.78 18.00
C ILE A 67 18.83 -6.26 18.02
N LYS A 68 18.70 -5.64 19.17
CA LYS A 68 18.75 -4.19 19.34
C LYS A 68 20.06 -3.61 18.79
N GLU A 69 21.19 -4.20 19.16
CA GLU A 69 22.51 -3.81 18.65
C GLU A 69 22.62 -3.98 17.12
N ALA A 70 22.07 -5.07 16.56
CA ALA A 70 22.06 -5.29 15.13
C ALA A 70 21.18 -4.28 14.37
N ILE A 71 20.05 -3.86 14.97
CA ILE A 71 19.18 -2.79 14.42
C ILE A 71 19.94 -1.46 14.43
N ALA A 72 20.58 -1.10 15.55
CA ALA A 72 21.37 0.13 15.67
C ALA A 72 22.54 0.16 14.67
N ALA A 73 23.26 -0.94 14.52
CA ALA A 73 24.33 -1.07 13.52
C ALA A 73 23.79 -0.97 12.08
N SER A 74 22.55 -1.41 11.82
CA SER A 74 21.92 -1.26 10.52
C SER A 74 21.54 0.19 10.24
N ALA A 75 21.04 0.92 11.22
CA ALA A 75 20.77 2.34 11.13
C ALA A 75 22.06 3.16 10.87
N ALA A 76 23.16 2.83 11.54
CA ALA A 76 24.45 3.46 11.27
C ALA A 76 24.92 3.25 9.82
N ARG A 77 24.73 2.04 9.27
CA ARG A 77 25.02 1.77 7.83
C ARG A 77 24.11 2.55 6.89
N ALA A 78 22.82 2.69 7.23
CA ALA A 78 21.89 3.50 6.45
C ALA A 78 22.35 4.97 6.41
N GLN A 79 22.71 5.55 7.55
CA GLN A 79 23.25 6.91 7.63
C GLN A 79 24.54 7.06 6.80
N GLN A 80 25.46 6.10 6.90
CA GLN A 80 26.71 6.10 6.11
C GLN A 80 26.46 6.00 4.59
N ALA A 81 25.37 5.34 4.20
CA ALA A 81 24.95 5.23 2.80
C ALA A 81 24.23 6.49 2.28
N GLY A 82 24.04 7.52 3.11
CA GLY A 82 23.36 8.75 2.74
C GLY A 82 21.83 8.64 2.74
N ILE A 83 21.28 7.70 3.49
CA ILE A 83 19.82 7.62 3.73
C ILE A 83 19.45 8.69 4.74
N ASP A 84 18.38 9.46 4.46
CA ASP A 84 17.93 10.56 5.32
C ASP A 84 17.05 10.10 6.48
N ALA A 85 16.20 9.08 6.25
CA ALA A 85 15.23 8.61 7.23
C ALA A 85 15.01 7.08 7.17
N ILE A 86 14.65 6.49 8.31
CA ILE A 86 14.20 5.09 8.40
C ILE A 86 12.88 4.99 9.15
N GLU A 87 12.09 3.95 8.86
CA GLU A 87 10.91 3.56 9.63
C GLU A 87 11.26 2.42 10.61
N VAL A 88 10.96 2.60 11.88
CA VAL A 88 10.85 1.51 12.85
C VAL A 88 9.45 0.93 12.74
N HIS A 89 9.34 -0.26 12.17
CA HIS A 89 8.07 -0.90 11.92
C HIS A 89 7.50 -1.52 13.21
N GLY A 90 6.67 -0.76 13.92
CA GLY A 90 6.06 -1.16 15.18
C GLY A 90 5.05 -2.31 15.10
N ASP A 91 4.79 -2.88 13.92
CA ASP A 91 3.83 -3.97 13.70
C ASP A 91 4.52 -5.36 13.54
N ARG A 92 5.79 -5.47 13.87
CA ARG A 92 6.56 -6.73 13.83
C ARG A 92 7.23 -6.96 15.18
N LEU A 93 8.41 -7.58 15.22
CA LEU A 93 9.10 -7.98 16.44
C LEU A 93 9.02 -6.92 17.54
N VAL A 94 9.43 -5.69 17.25
CA VAL A 94 9.45 -4.58 18.22
C VAL A 94 8.04 -4.30 18.74
N GLY A 95 7.06 -4.19 17.87
CA GLY A 95 5.68 -3.92 18.24
C GLY A 95 4.93 -5.13 18.81
N SER A 96 5.34 -6.35 18.46
CA SER A 96 4.76 -7.56 19.08
C SER A 96 5.04 -7.63 20.58
N LEU A 97 6.19 -7.10 21.02
CA LEU A 97 6.49 -6.93 22.44
C LEU A 97 5.60 -5.88 23.13
N CYS A 98 5.13 -4.87 22.40
CA CYS A 98 4.19 -3.88 22.95
C CYS A 98 2.77 -4.43 23.17
N SER A 99 2.40 -5.50 22.46
CA SER A 99 1.05 -6.06 22.47
C SER A 99 0.72 -6.79 23.77
N ALA A 100 -0.35 -6.40 24.46
CA ALA A 100 -0.87 -7.12 25.64
C ALA A 100 -1.40 -8.53 25.31
N ILE A 101 -1.73 -8.79 24.02
CA ILE A 101 -2.27 -10.10 23.58
C ILE A 101 -1.14 -11.05 23.18
N LEU A 102 -0.10 -10.56 22.47
CA LEU A 102 0.96 -11.38 21.93
C LEU A 102 2.12 -11.59 22.90
N ASN A 103 2.39 -10.59 23.72
CA ASN A 103 3.47 -10.62 24.71
C ASN A 103 2.99 -11.31 26.00
N GLN A 104 3.41 -12.55 26.20
CA GLN A 104 3.13 -13.36 27.40
C GLN A 104 4.36 -13.44 28.35
N ARG A 105 5.34 -12.55 28.17
CA ARG A 105 6.55 -12.53 28.99
C ARG A 105 6.26 -12.12 30.42
N THR A 106 7.06 -12.60 31.34
CA THR A 106 6.98 -12.28 32.78
C THR A 106 8.24 -11.58 33.30
N ASP A 107 9.18 -11.26 32.39
CA ASP A 107 10.39 -10.49 32.68
C ASP A 107 10.18 -8.98 32.49
N GLU A 108 11.27 -8.23 32.45
CA GLU A 108 11.30 -6.76 32.32
C GLU A 108 10.70 -6.22 31.00
N TYR A 109 10.43 -7.09 30.02
CA TYR A 109 9.78 -6.75 28.76
C TYR A 109 8.33 -7.21 28.65
N GLY A 110 7.72 -7.71 29.74
CA GLY A 110 6.37 -8.23 29.74
C GLY A 110 5.51 -7.75 30.90
N GLY A 111 4.21 -8.08 30.87
CA GLY A 111 3.26 -7.73 31.92
C GLY A 111 2.72 -6.29 31.78
N SER A 112 3.23 -5.32 32.53
CA SER A 112 2.72 -3.94 32.53
C SER A 112 2.95 -3.23 31.19
N PHE A 113 2.19 -2.17 30.96
CA PHE A 113 2.35 -1.34 29.76
C PHE A 113 3.79 -0.81 29.62
N GLU A 114 4.38 -0.29 30.69
CA GLU A 114 5.73 0.26 30.70
C GLU A 114 6.78 -0.80 30.32
N ASN A 115 6.61 -2.02 30.78
CA ASN A 115 7.50 -3.13 30.44
C ASN A 115 7.32 -3.54 28.96
N ARG A 116 6.08 -3.62 28.47
CA ARG A 116 5.83 -4.01 27.09
C ARG A 116 6.39 -3.02 26.08
N VAL A 117 6.35 -1.71 26.35
CA VAL A 117 6.89 -0.69 25.44
C VAL A 117 8.39 -0.43 25.61
N ARG A 118 9.00 -0.91 26.70
CA ARG A 118 10.40 -0.72 27.05
C ARG A 118 11.36 -1.06 25.91
N TYR A 119 11.21 -2.24 25.33
CA TYR A 119 12.11 -2.69 24.26
C TYR A 119 12.05 -1.77 23.03
N ALA A 120 10.87 -1.30 22.65
CA ALA A 120 10.73 -0.38 21.53
C ALA A 120 11.43 0.96 21.79
N LEU A 121 11.32 1.50 23.01
CA LEU A 121 12.01 2.73 23.42
C LEU A 121 13.53 2.56 23.43
N GLU A 122 14.02 1.42 23.91
CA GLU A 122 15.45 1.09 23.87
C GLU A 122 15.98 0.93 22.45
N VAL A 123 15.20 0.38 21.53
CA VAL A 123 15.56 0.29 20.10
C VAL A 123 15.68 1.68 19.50
N VAL A 124 14.71 2.56 19.74
CA VAL A 124 14.77 3.95 19.25
C VAL A 124 16.00 4.67 19.81
N ALA A 125 16.23 4.58 21.11
CA ALA A 125 17.40 5.20 21.74
C ALA A 125 18.72 4.68 21.15
N ALA A 126 18.86 3.37 20.97
CA ALA A 126 20.06 2.77 20.38
C ALA A 126 20.27 3.20 18.90
N ILE A 127 19.20 3.35 18.13
CA ILE A 127 19.29 3.89 16.76
C ILE A 127 19.78 5.35 16.79
N LYS A 128 19.20 6.20 17.64
CA LYS A 128 19.56 7.62 17.74
C LYS A 128 20.99 7.82 18.24
N GLU A 129 21.49 6.93 19.11
CA GLU A 129 22.88 6.92 19.53
C GLU A 129 23.83 6.52 18.40
N ALA A 130 23.51 5.45 17.67
CA ALA A 130 24.36 4.91 16.59
C ALA A 130 24.32 5.73 15.30
N ALA A 131 23.22 6.45 15.05
CA ALA A 131 22.96 7.21 13.84
C ALA A 131 22.26 8.56 14.16
N PRO A 132 22.95 9.50 14.82
CA PRO A 132 22.32 10.71 15.37
C PRO A 132 21.80 11.70 14.31
N GLN A 133 22.19 11.57 13.04
CA GLN A 133 21.74 12.43 11.94
C GLN A 133 20.57 11.81 11.17
N LEU A 134 20.28 10.53 11.42
CA LEU A 134 19.20 9.81 10.74
C LEU A 134 17.86 10.18 11.36
N MET A 135 16.91 10.60 10.55
CA MET A 135 15.53 10.76 10.99
C MET A 135 14.89 9.38 11.23
N VAL A 136 14.14 9.26 12.31
CA VAL A 136 13.51 8.00 12.70
C VAL A 136 12.01 8.19 12.82
N GLU A 137 11.29 7.57 11.90
CA GLU A 137 9.83 7.42 11.95
C GLU A 137 9.48 6.17 12.75
N TYR A 138 8.45 6.25 13.60
CA TYR A 138 7.87 5.09 14.24
C TYR A 138 6.47 4.83 13.72
N LYS A 139 6.27 3.67 13.10
CA LYS A 139 4.94 3.23 12.68
C LYS A 139 4.21 2.63 13.88
N LEU A 140 3.27 3.40 14.40
CA LEU A 140 2.51 3.10 15.61
C LEU A 140 1.31 2.20 15.30
N PRO A 141 1.31 0.93 15.72
CA PRO A 141 0.24 -0.01 15.39
C PRO A 141 -0.89 0.07 16.41
N VAL A 142 -2.03 0.58 16.00
CA VAL A 142 -3.20 0.77 16.87
C VAL A 142 -4.32 -0.16 16.44
N ILE A 143 -5.05 -0.71 17.39
CA ILE A 143 -6.31 -1.42 17.14
C ILE A 143 -7.40 -0.36 16.95
N MET A 144 -7.80 -0.13 15.69
CA MET A 144 -8.90 0.78 15.37
C MET A 144 -10.25 0.12 15.62
N GLU A 145 -11.31 0.89 15.47
CA GLU A 145 -12.68 0.39 15.60
C GLU A 145 -13.33 0.17 14.23
N ASN A 146 -14.16 -0.86 14.14
CA ASN A 146 -15.08 -1.05 13.02
C ASN A 146 -16.25 -0.04 13.13
N PRO A 147 -17.05 0.17 12.05
CA PRO A 147 -18.19 1.07 12.09
C PRO A 147 -19.26 0.73 13.13
N ASP A 148 -19.27 -0.49 13.64
CA ASP A 148 -20.17 -0.97 14.73
C ASP A 148 -19.56 -0.81 16.13
N GLY A 149 -18.38 -0.17 16.25
CA GLY A 149 -17.68 0.04 17.52
C GLY A 149 -16.88 -1.17 18.03
N THR A 150 -16.85 -2.27 17.28
CA THR A 150 -16.03 -3.43 17.66
C THR A 150 -14.57 -3.22 17.30
N PRO A 151 -13.62 -3.78 18.08
CA PRO A 151 -12.19 -3.71 17.75
C PRO A 151 -11.88 -4.35 16.40
N ARG A 152 -11.04 -3.66 15.59
CA ARG A 152 -10.60 -4.14 14.29
C ARG A 152 -9.25 -4.83 14.41
N GLY A 153 -9.23 -6.12 14.15
CA GLY A 153 -8.01 -6.92 14.25
C GLY A 153 -7.58 -7.22 15.67
N LYS A 154 -6.35 -7.65 15.85
CA LYS A 154 -5.78 -8.08 17.15
C LYS A 154 -4.28 -7.76 17.19
N GLY A 155 -3.75 -7.66 18.41
CA GLY A 155 -2.32 -7.65 18.67
C GLY A 155 -1.62 -6.30 18.58
N GLY A 156 -2.36 -5.21 18.36
CA GLY A 156 -1.84 -3.84 18.47
C GLY A 156 -2.02 -3.23 19.87
N LEU A 157 -1.71 -1.95 19.96
CA LEU A 157 -2.01 -1.13 21.12
C LEU A 157 -3.48 -0.68 21.10
N GLN A 158 -4.10 -0.58 22.27
CA GLN A 158 -5.36 0.14 22.38
C GLN A 158 -5.15 1.64 22.13
N PRO A 159 -6.16 2.40 21.67
CA PRO A 159 -5.97 3.83 21.37
C PRO A 159 -5.39 4.65 22.52
N ASP A 160 -5.80 4.38 23.77
CA ASP A 160 -5.27 5.08 24.93
C ASP A 160 -3.81 4.72 25.21
N GLU A 161 -3.44 3.44 25.14
CA GLU A 161 -2.04 3.01 25.25
C GLU A 161 -1.19 3.58 24.12
N ALA A 162 -1.72 3.68 22.92
CA ALA A 162 -1.01 4.27 21.76
C ALA A 162 -0.72 5.76 21.98
N CYS A 163 -1.65 6.51 22.56
CA CYS A 163 -1.47 7.90 22.94
C CYS A 163 -0.38 8.07 24.00
N GLU A 164 -0.38 7.24 25.04
CA GLU A 164 0.69 7.29 26.05
C GLU A 164 2.05 6.87 25.48
N PHE A 165 2.07 5.84 24.64
CA PHE A 165 3.30 5.40 23.99
C PHE A 165 3.87 6.45 23.04
N ALA A 166 3.04 7.20 22.33
CA ALA A 166 3.50 8.30 21.46
C ALA A 166 4.32 9.35 22.24
N LYS A 167 3.89 9.72 23.45
CA LYS A 167 4.64 10.64 24.33
C LYS A 167 5.98 10.06 24.75
N LEU A 168 6.02 8.76 25.06
CA LEU A 168 7.26 8.08 25.43
C LEU A 168 8.22 7.97 24.23
N LEU A 169 7.72 7.73 23.02
CA LEU A 169 8.49 7.71 21.78
C LEU A 169 9.11 9.08 21.48
N GLU A 170 8.37 10.16 21.65
CA GLU A 170 8.89 11.53 21.52
C GLU A 170 10.01 11.77 22.55
N GLY A 171 9.81 11.36 23.82
CA GLY A 171 10.82 11.44 24.86
C GLY A 171 12.06 10.60 24.56
N ALA A 172 11.95 9.52 23.80
CA ALA A 172 13.08 8.69 23.33
C ALA A 172 13.79 9.27 22.09
N GLY A 173 13.30 10.38 21.53
CA GLY A 173 13.94 11.10 20.42
C GLY A 173 13.47 10.68 19.03
N ILE A 174 12.26 10.12 18.88
CA ILE A 174 11.66 9.88 17.57
C ILE A 174 11.43 11.22 16.83
N ASP A 175 11.57 11.22 15.51
CA ASP A 175 11.40 12.44 14.70
C ASP A 175 10.03 12.54 14.07
N MET A 176 9.29 11.42 13.93
CA MET A 176 7.96 11.37 13.32
C MET A 176 7.20 10.12 13.77
N ILE A 177 5.89 10.21 13.84
CA ILE A 177 5.00 9.08 14.17
C ILE A 177 4.00 8.87 13.02
N GLN A 178 3.92 7.65 12.50
CA GLN A 178 2.85 7.25 11.56
C GLN A 178 1.82 6.40 12.30
N VAL A 179 0.60 6.89 12.41
CA VAL A 179 -0.51 6.12 13.02
C VAL A 179 -1.10 5.17 11.98
N ALA A 180 -1.08 3.89 12.28
CA ALA A 180 -1.52 2.83 11.37
C ALA A 180 -2.34 1.75 12.10
N GLN A 181 -3.17 1.03 11.35
CA GLN A 181 -3.86 -0.17 11.86
C GLN A 181 -2.87 -1.28 12.14
N ALA A 182 -2.97 -1.89 13.30
CA ALA A 182 -2.20 -3.06 13.68
C ALA A 182 -2.49 -4.28 12.78
N ASN A 183 -1.44 -5.03 12.45
CA ASN A 183 -1.53 -6.24 11.62
C ASN A 183 -0.69 -7.40 12.18
N HIS A 184 -0.62 -7.53 13.50
CA HIS A 184 0.16 -8.59 14.13
C HIS A 184 -0.36 -10.01 13.82
N THR A 185 -1.64 -10.16 13.51
CA THR A 185 -2.25 -11.45 13.16
C THR A 185 -2.06 -11.84 11.69
N GLY A 186 -1.53 -10.93 10.86
CA GLY A 186 -1.29 -11.19 9.43
C GLY A 186 -2.54 -11.13 8.54
N ASN A 187 -3.70 -10.72 9.08
CA ASN A 187 -4.91 -10.50 8.27
C ASN A 187 -4.83 -9.15 7.54
N MET A 188 -4.45 -9.19 6.26
CA MET A 188 -4.35 -7.99 5.43
C MET A 188 -5.68 -7.24 5.29
N GLY A 189 -6.83 -7.91 5.41
CA GLY A 189 -8.15 -7.27 5.37
C GLY A 189 -8.41 -6.33 6.55
N ASP A 190 -7.77 -6.57 7.70
CA ASP A 190 -7.88 -5.67 8.85
C ASP A 190 -7.12 -4.36 8.60
N THR A 191 -5.93 -4.45 8.01
CA THR A 191 -5.05 -3.30 7.77
C THR A 191 -5.40 -2.54 6.49
N ILE A 192 -5.78 -3.25 5.43
CA ILE A 192 -6.03 -2.69 4.10
C ILE A 192 -7.45 -3.06 3.66
N PRO A 193 -8.47 -2.39 4.21
CA PRO A 193 -9.86 -2.72 3.93
C PRO A 193 -10.19 -2.49 2.45
N PRO A 194 -11.02 -3.37 1.83
CA PRO A 194 -11.53 -3.17 0.49
C PRO A 194 -12.59 -2.05 0.46
N MET A 195 -13.04 -1.70 -0.77
CA MET A 195 -14.12 -0.73 -0.96
C MET A 195 -15.36 -1.10 -0.14
N GLY A 196 -16.01 -0.10 0.41
CA GLY A 196 -17.24 -0.25 1.18
C GLY A 196 -17.09 -0.92 2.55
N ALA A 197 -15.89 -1.39 2.94
CA ALA A 197 -15.69 -2.07 4.23
C ALA A 197 -15.45 -1.10 5.40
N MET A 198 -14.77 0.01 5.14
CA MET A 198 -14.46 1.04 6.12
C MET A 198 -14.70 2.43 5.53
N PRO A 199 -15.01 3.45 6.33
CA PRO A 199 -15.10 4.83 5.86
C PRO A 199 -13.74 5.31 5.33
N TYR A 200 -13.76 6.44 4.62
CA TYR A 200 -12.52 7.14 4.27
C TYR A 200 -11.86 7.69 5.54
N ASN A 201 -10.52 7.77 5.52
CA ASN A 201 -9.73 8.35 6.61
C ASN A 201 -10.00 7.71 7.98
N TRP A 202 -10.34 6.42 8.00
CA TRP A 202 -10.80 5.71 9.19
C TRP A 202 -9.77 5.59 10.32
N THR A 203 -8.49 5.86 10.05
CA THR A 203 -7.42 5.93 11.07
C THR A 203 -7.25 7.33 11.67
N LEU A 204 -7.82 8.35 11.02
CA LEU A 204 -7.64 9.75 11.37
C LEU A 204 -8.03 10.09 12.82
N PRO A 205 -9.13 9.59 13.39
CA PRO A 205 -9.51 9.94 14.77
C PRO A 205 -8.43 9.60 15.82
N VAL A 206 -7.64 8.56 15.58
CA VAL A 206 -6.52 8.21 16.47
C VAL A 206 -5.30 9.07 16.17
N ALA A 207 -5.03 9.38 14.90
CA ALA A 207 -3.95 10.29 14.52
C ALA A 207 -4.14 11.70 15.14
N GLU A 208 -5.35 12.25 15.12
CA GLU A 208 -5.71 13.50 15.78
C GLU A 208 -5.41 13.47 17.28
N ARG A 209 -5.78 12.39 17.95
CA ARG A 209 -5.51 12.22 19.39
C ARG A 209 -4.02 12.17 19.69
N VAL A 210 -3.24 11.45 18.88
CA VAL A 210 -1.79 11.39 19.01
C VAL A 210 -1.19 12.76 18.77
N LYS A 211 -1.57 13.44 17.66
CA LYS A 211 -1.07 14.77 17.33
C LYS A 211 -1.32 15.81 18.42
N ALA A 212 -2.44 15.73 19.11
CA ALA A 212 -2.76 16.64 20.22
C ALA A 212 -1.82 16.46 21.44
N LEU A 213 -1.03 15.38 21.49
CA LEU A 213 -0.21 15.01 22.66
C LEU A 213 1.29 15.10 22.41
N VAL A 214 1.72 15.23 21.15
CA VAL A 214 3.14 15.27 20.76
C VAL A 214 3.43 16.51 19.91
N SER A 215 4.70 16.93 19.87
CA SER A 215 5.18 18.03 19.04
C SER A 215 5.84 17.56 17.73
N VAL A 216 6.24 16.30 17.65
CA VAL A 216 6.76 15.70 16.41
C VAL A 216 5.66 15.55 15.36
N PRO A 217 6.00 15.62 14.06
CA PRO A 217 5.03 15.41 12.99
C PRO A 217 4.30 14.07 13.10
N VAL A 218 2.98 14.08 12.85
CA VAL A 218 2.13 12.90 12.86
C VAL A 218 1.57 12.64 11.48
N ALA A 219 1.85 11.45 10.94
CA ALA A 219 1.31 10.97 9.68
C ALA A 219 0.08 10.08 9.92
N THR A 220 -0.90 10.18 9.01
CA THR A 220 -2.04 9.27 8.93
C THR A 220 -2.04 8.47 7.65
N VAL A 221 -2.49 7.21 7.71
CA VAL A 221 -2.65 6.30 6.58
C VAL A 221 -3.93 5.49 6.73
N GLY A 222 -4.83 5.54 5.76
CA GLY A 222 -6.06 4.73 5.85
C GLY A 222 -7.16 5.22 4.92
N ARG A 223 -7.15 4.77 3.66
CA ARG A 223 -8.15 5.15 2.64
C ARG A 223 -8.24 6.65 2.37
N VAL A 224 -7.15 7.39 2.49
CA VAL A 224 -7.03 8.71 1.87
C VAL A 224 -6.81 8.45 0.38
N VAL A 225 -7.76 8.80 -0.47
CA VAL A 225 -7.76 8.39 -1.88
C VAL A 225 -7.57 9.55 -2.85
N SER A 226 -7.96 10.76 -2.48
CA SER A 226 -7.77 11.97 -3.27
C SER A 226 -6.82 12.94 -2.58
N VAL A 227 -6.25 13.84 -3.35
CA VAL A 227 -5.39 14.93 -2.84
C VAL A 227 -6.22 15.94 -2.06
N GLU A 228 -7.41 16.27 -2.54
CA GLU A 228 -8.31 17.22 -1.88
C GLU A 228 -8.69 16.75 -0.46
N ALA A 229 -8.94 15.42 -0.30
CA ALA A 229 -9.19 14.85 1.03
C ALA A 229 -7.94 14.93 1.92
N GLY A 230 -6.77 14.73 1.34
CA GLY A 230 -5.48 14.89 2.04
C GLY A 230 -5.24 16.33 2.49
N GLU A 231 -5.40 17.30 1.58
CA GLU A 231 -5.25 18.74 1.88
C GLU A 231 -6.21 19.17 2.99
N LYS A 232 -7.46 18.73 2.93
CA LYS A 232 -8.43 19.07 4.00
C LYS A 232 -8.01 18.55 5.37
N ILE A 233 -7.43 17.35 5.46
CA ILE A 233 -6.91 16.82 6.73
C ILE A 233 -5.77 17.70 7.27
N LEU A 234 -4.89 18.19 6.38
CA LEU A 234 -3.78 19.06 6.75
C LEU A 234 -4.28 20.45 7.18
N GLU A 235 -5.23 21.04 6.42
CA GLU A 235 -5.86 22.35 6.72
C GLU A 235 -6.61 22.31 8.06
N ASP A 236 -7.33 21.22 8.34
CA ASP A 236 -8.03 21.02 9.61
C ASP A 236 -7.05 20.80 10.79
N GLY A 237 -5.75 20.62 10.51
CA GLY A 237 -4.72 20.36 11.52
C GLY A 237 -4.82 18.97 12.16
N ALA A 238 -5.51 18.03 11.52
CA ALA A 238 -5.78 16.69 12.05
C ALA A 238 -4.57 15.75 11.92
N ALA A 239 -3.70 16.00 10.96
CA ALA A 239 -2.39 15.34 10.78
C ALA A 239 -1.42 16.33 10.13
N ASP A 240 -0.12 16.00 10.11
CA ASP A 240 0.93 16.81 9.45
C ASP A 240 1.33 16.22 8.11
N ILE A 241 1.15 14.92 7.94
CA ILE A 241 1.58 14.17 6.75
C ILE A 241 0.50 13.16 6.35
N ILE A 242 0.27 13.05 5.03
CA ILE A 242 -0.64 12.06 4.46
C ILE A 242 0.16 10.96 3.79
N ALA A 243 -0.04 9.73 4.23
CA ALA A 243 0.61 8.56 3.61
C ALA A 243 -0.31 7.89 2.59
N TYR A 244 0.09 7.90 1.33
CA TYR A 244 -0.57 7.24 0.22
C TYR A 244 0.09 5.89 -0.09
N GLY A 245 -0.64 4.79 0.07
CA GLY A 245 -0.16 3.45 -0.30
C GLY A 245 -0.70 3.02 -1.67
N ARG A 246 -1.92 2.47 -1.69
CA ARG A 246 -2.57 1.98 -2.93
C ARG A 246 -2.80 3.08 -3.98
N SER A 247 -2.94 4.34 -3.56
CA SER A 247 -3.08 5.47 -4.49
C SER A 247 -1.82 5.66 -5.33
N LEU A 248 -0.61 5.51 -4.76
CA LEU A 248 0.66 5.56 -5.49
C LEU A 248 0.85 4.40 -6.48
N MET A 249 0.29 3.21 -6.19
CA MET A 249 0.27 2.10 -7.15
C MET A 249 -0.68 2.38 -8.32
N CYS A 250 -1.77 3.06 -8.03
CA CYS A 250 -2.78 3.44 -9.02
C CYS A 250 -2.28 4.58 -9.92
N ASP A 251 -1.68 5.61 -9.31
CA ASP A 251 -1.08 6.76 -9.99
C ASP A 251 0.26 7.12 -9.33
N PRO A 252 1.40 6.68 -9.88
CA PRO A 252 2.71 6.95 -9.28
C PRO A 252 3.08 8.44 -9.29
N ASP A 253 2.47 9.23 -10.18
CA ASP A 253 2.72 10.66 -10.33
C ASP A 253 1.78 11.54 -9.50
N ILE A 254 1.06 10.97 -8.52
CA ILE A 254 0.03 11.68 -7.72
C ILE A 254 0.54 13.02 -7.16
N ALA A 255 1.76 13.06 -6.64
CA ALA A 255 2.33 14.28 -6.06
C ALA A 255 2.63 15.35 -7.13
N LEU A 256 3.19 14.94 -8.28
CA LEU A 256 3.45 15.85 -9.40
C LEU A 256 2.14 16.40 -9.97
N LYS A 257 1.16 15.52 -10.19
CA LYS A 257 -0.16 15.91 -10.71
C LYS A 257 -0.91 16.82 -9.75
N ALA A 258 -0.81 16.59 -8.44
CA ALA A 258 -1.32 17.50 -7.43
C ALA A 258 -0.73 18.89 -7.56
N ALA A 259 0.57 19.02 -7.78
CA ALA A 259 1.26 20.29 -7.95
C ALA A 259 0.93 20.99 -9.28
N THR A 260 0.61 20.24 -10.34
CA THR A 260 0.35 20.78 -11.69
C THR A 260 -1.13 20.90 -12.04
N GLY A 261 -2.04 20.38 -11.20
CA GLY A 261 -3.47 20.36 -11.47
C GLY A 261 -3.91 19.36 -12.53
N GLU A 262 -3.06 18.36 -12.84
CA GLU A 262 -3.41 17.31 -13.79
C GLU A 262 -4.38 16.28 -13.17
N PRO A 263 -5.26 15.64 -13.99
CA PRO A 263 -6.16 14.60 -13.49
C PRO A 263 -5.43 13.41 -12.87
N ILE A 264 -5.78 13.08 -11.64
CA ILE A 264 -5.22 11.97 -10.87
C ILE A 264 -6.14 10.75 -11.02
N ARG A 265 -5.54 9.58 -11.20
CA ARG A 265 -6.22 8.29 -11.22
C ARG A 265 -6.41 7.80 -9.79
N GLU A 266 -7.57 8.03 -9.21
CA GLU A 266 -7.86 7.67 -7.82
C GLU A 266 -8.06 6.17 -7.63
N CYS A 267 -7.52 5.64 -6.53
CA CYS A 267 -7.63 4.23 -6.17
C CYS A 267 -9.09 3.83 -5.88
N LEU A 268 -9.56 2.73 -6.48
CA LEU A 268 -10.89 2.16 -6.22
C LEU A 268 -10.99 1.40 -4.89
N ASN A 269 -9.91 1.24 -4.16
CA ASN A 269 -9.85 0.37 -2.98
C ASN A 269 -10.31 -1.08 -3.24
N CYS A 270 -10.22 -1.57 -4.46
CA CYS A 270 -10.73 -2.89 -4.87
C CYS A 270 -9.92 -4.08 -4.34
N ASN A 271 -8.68 -3.85 -3.92
CA ASN A 271 -7.70 -4.84 -3.44
C ASN A 271 -7.32 -5.93 -4.46
N LYS A 272 -7.90 -5.96 -5.66
CA LYS A 272 -7.85 -7.05 -6.63
C LYS A 272 -6.43 -7.41 -7.10
N GLY A 273 -5.67 -6.42 -7.55
CA GLY A 273 -4.33 -6.63 -8.13
C GLY A 273 -3.19 -6.41 -7.14
N CYS A 274 -3.45 -5.79 -6.00
CA CYS A 274 -2.45 -5.47 -4.98
C CYS A 274 -2.55 -6.40 -3.76
N VAL A 275 -3.54 -6.20 -2.88
CA VAL A 275 -3.67 -6.98 -1.63
C VAL A 275 -3.89 -8.46 -1.90
N ASP A 276 -4.81 -8.81 -2.83
CA ASP A 276 -5.03 -10.19 -3.24
C ASP A 276 -3.76 -10.83 -3.80
N ALA A 277 -2.99 -10.08 -4.61
CA ALA A 277 -1.73 -10.58 -5.14
C ALA A 277 -0.72 -10.86 -4.02
N ILE A 278 -0.58 -9.94 -3.04
CA ILE A 278 0.30 -10.14 -1.88
C ILE A 278 -0.13 -11.37 -1.08
N GLN A 279 -1.42 -11.49 -0.75
CA GLN A 279 -1.94 -12.64 0.00
C GLN A 279 -1.75 -13.96 -0.72
N ASN A 280 -1.91 -13.95 -2.05
CA ASN A 280 -1.73 -15.15 -2.90
C ASN A 280 -0.31 -15.30 -3.43
N ARG A 281 0.65 -14.50 -2.95
CA ARG A 281 2.07 -14.56 -3.36
C ARG A 281 2.27 -14.41 -4.87
N LYS A 282 1.46 -13.58 -5.51
CA LYS A 282 1.53 -13.23 -6.94
C LYS A 282 2.24 -11.88 -7.12
N TYR A 283 2.59 -11.57 -8.35
CA TYR A 283 3.06 -10.22 -8.72
C TYR A 283 1.97 -9.19 -8.50
N ILE A 284 2.37 -8.03 -7.97
CA ILE A 284 1.47 -6.91 -7.74
C ILE A 284 1.12 -6.26 -9.07
N SER A 285 -0.15 -5.90 -9.23
CA SER A 285 -0.66 -5.12 -10.34
C SER A 285 -1.78 -4.18 -9.86
N CYS A 286 -2.25 -3.30 -10.72
CA CYS A 286 -3.40 -2.47 -10.45
C CYS A 286 -4.44 -2.57 -11.58
N VAL A 287 -5.73 -2.66 -11.22
CA VAL A 287 -6.82 -2.75 -12.22
C VAL A 287 -6.98 -1.48 -13.05
N LEU A 288 -6.52 -0.34 -12.55
CA LEU A 288 -6.57 0.95 -13.24
C LEU A 288 -5.23 1.34 -13.88
N ASN A 289 -4.13 0.75 -13.45
CA ASN A 289 -2.79 1.07 -13.94
C ASN A 289 -2.14 -0.18 -14.50
N ALA A 290 -2.27 -0.37 -15.81
CA ALA A 290 -1.73 -1.54 -16.50
C ALA A 290 -0.20 -1.58 -16.47
N GLU A 291 0.47 -0.45 -16.28
CA GLU A 291 1.94 -0.36 -16.23
C GLU A 291 2.50 -0.80 -14.88
N ASN A 292 1.67 -0.82 -13.81
CA ASN A 292 2.12 -1.14 -12.46
C ASN A 292 2.68 -2.57 -12.34
N GLY A 293 3.98 -2.66 -12.08
CA GLY A 293 4.74 -3.90 -12.02
C GLY A 293 5.36 -4.35 -13.36
N ASP A 294 5.04 -3.65 -14.46
CA ASP A 294 5.51 -3.94 -15.81
C ASP A 294 6.07 -2.68 -16.52
N GLU A 295 6.44 -1.65 -15.78
CA GLU A 295 6.84 -0.33 -16.27
C GLU A 295 7.96 -0.40 -17.31
N ALA A 296 8.87 -1.37 -17.18
CA ALA A 296 9.97 -1.56 -18.11
C ALA A 296 9.55 -2.15 -19.47
N THR A 297 8.40 -2.82 -19.53
CA THR A 297 7.99 -3.61 -20.71
C THR A 297 6.82 -3.03 -21.47
N ILE A 298 5.86 -2.40 -20.78
CA ILE A 298 4.62 -1.89 -21.37
C ILE A 298 4.48 -0.37 -21.34
N ALA A 299 5.59 0.35 -21.14
CA ALA A 299 5.59 1.82 -21.20
C ALA A 299 5.00 2.33 -22.52
N ILE A 300 4.14 3.34 -22.45
CA ILE A 300 3.51 3.97 -23.61
C ILE A 300 4.59 4.67 -24.45
N LYS A 301 4.73 4.23 -25.70
CA LYS A 301 5.70 4.79 -26.66
C LYS A 301 4.96 5.58 -27.74
N PRO A 302 5.59 6.62 -28.32
CA PRO A 302 5.04 7.33 -29.47
C PRO A 302 4.61 6.37 -30.58
N GLY A 303 3.50 6.68 -31.22
CA GLY A 303 3.01 5.93 -32.38
C GLY A 303 3.78 6.26 -33.66
N GLU A 304 3.54 5.48 -34.71
CA GLU A 304 4.13 5.71 -36.02
C GLU A 304 3.09 6.27 -37.00
N GLY A 305 3.41 7.40 -37.62
CA GLY A 305 2.57 8.06 -38.64
C GLY A 305 1.32 8.75 -38.09
N ASP A 306 0.65 9.48 -38.97
CA ASP A 306 -0.56 10.23 -38.70
C ASP A 306 -1.76 9.31 -38.96
N LYS A 307 -2.23 8.64 -37.90
CA LYS A 307 -3.42 7.76 -37.96
C LYS A 307 -4.57 8.36 -37.19
N LYS A 308 -5.74 8.25 -37.76
CA LYS A 308 -7.03 8.44 -37.06
C LYS A 308 -7.44 7.11 -36.45
N ILE A 309 -7.85 7.11 -35.19
CA ILE A 309 -8.27 5.92 -34.46
C ILE A 309 -9.74 6.10 -34.07
N ALA A 310 -10.60 5.25 -34.59
CA ALA A 310 -11.98 5.15 -34.15
C ALA A 310 -12.09 4.07 -33.06
N VAL A 311 -12.62 4.45 -31.89
CA VAL A 311 -12.91 3.55 -30.79
C VAL A 311 -14.43 3.37 -30.70
N VAL A 312 -14.89 2.14 -30.90
CA VAL A 312 -16.32 1.82 -30.83
C VAL A 312 -16.66 1.27 -29.45
N GLY A 313 -17.43 2.07 -28.68
CA GLY A 313 -17.84 1.79 -27.32
C GLY A 313 -17.01 2.53 -26.26
N GLY A 314 -17.69 3.34 -25.44
CA GLY A 314 -17.15 4.13 -24.34
C GLY A 314 -17.11 3.38 -22.99
N GLY A 315 -17.07 2.05 -23.00
CA GLY A 315 -16.78 1.27 -21.80
C GLY A 315 -15.29 1.33 -21.41
N ILE A 316 -14.91 0.79 -20.24
CA ILE A 316 -13.54 0.90 -19.69
C ILE A 316 -12.45 0.48 -20.69
N ALA A 317 -12.67 -0.57 -21.46
CA ALA A 317 -11.70 -1.03 -22.46
C ALA A 317 -11.49 0.02 -23.58
N GLY A 318 -12.58 0.61 -24.07
CA GLY A 318 -12.53 1.66 -25.09
C GLY A 318 -11.90 2.95 -24.55
N LEU A 319 -12.27 3.34 -23.33
CA LEU A 319 -11.70 4.54 -22.67
C LEU A 319 -10.19 4.42 -22.49
N GLU A 320 -9.70 3.25 -22.03
CA GLU A 320 -8.26 3.03 -21.89
C GLU A 320 -7.57 2.94 -23.25
N ALA A 321 -8.16 2.28 -24.24
CA ALA A 321 -7.62 2.25 -25.60
C ALA A 321 -7.49 3.65 -26.20
N ALA A 322 -8.52 4.50 -26.03
CA ALA A 322 -8.50 5.88 -26.48
C ALA A 322 -7.40 6.72 -25.78
N ARG A 323 -7.29 6.59 -24.45
CA ARG A 323 -6.25 7.26 -23.66
C ARG A 323 -4.85 6.88 -24.16
N VAL A 324 -4.59 5.59 -24.33
CA VAL A 324 -3.29 5.09 -24.79
C VAL A 324 -3.01 5.54 -26.21
N ALA A 325 -3.98 5.45 -27.14
CA ALA A 325 -3.83 5.90 -28.52
C ALA A 325 -3.52 7.41 -28.59
N ALA A 326 -4.26 8.23 -27.83
CA ALA A 326 -4.02 9.67 -27.78
C ALA A 326 -2.62 10.01 -27.19
N LYS A 327 -2.22 9.33 -26.10
CA LYS A 327 -0.85 9.48 -25.55
C LYS A 327 0.25 9.03 -26.52
N ARG A 328 -0.06 8.18 -27.46
CA ARG A 328 0.84 7.80 -28.55
C ARG A 328 0.87 8.81 -29.68
N GLY A 329 0.04 9.85 -29.65
CA GLY A 329 0.00 10.95 -30.61
C GLY A 329 -1.00 10.75 -31.76
N TYR A 330 -1.93 9.83 -31.66
CA TYR A 330 -2.97 9.62 -32.66
C TYR A 330 -4.18 10.54 -32.47
N ASP A 331 -4.88 10.90 -33.57
CA ASP A 331 -6.20 11.56 -33.54
C ASP A 331 -7.24 10.50 -33.20
N VAL A 332 -7.95 10.65 -32.07
CA VAL A 332 -8.83 9.62 -31.54
C VAL A 332 -10.27 10.13 -31.41
N THR A 333 -11.21 9.33 -31.91
CA THR A 333 -12.64 9.56 -31.69
C THR A 333 -13.27 8.34 -31.05
N ILE A 334 -14.01 8.52 -29.96
CA ILE A 334 -14.86 7.48 -29.33
C ILE A 334 -16.29 7.67 -29.83
N TYR A 335 -16.90 6.60 -30.31
CA TYR A 335 -18.33 6.52 -30.62
C TYR A 335 -19.02 5.66 -29.58
N GLU A 336 -19.95 6.24 -28.83
CA GLU A 336 -20.71 5.57 -27.77
C GLU A 336 -22.21 5.66 -28.03
N ALA A 337 -22.89 4.52 -28.08
CA ALA A 337 -24.30 4.45 -28.40
C ALA A 337 -25.22 5.00 -27.30
N SER A 338 -24.77 4.95 -26.04
CA SER A 338 -25.47 5.55 -24.89
C SER A 338 -25.21 7.04 -24.77
N ASP A 339 -25.95 7.69 -23.91
CA ASP A 339 -25.80 9.11 -23.59
C ASP A 339 -24.71 9.40 -22.53
N HIS A 340 -23.98 8.34 -22.11
CA HIS A 340 -22.94 8.40 -21.08
C HIS A 340 -21.81 7.41 -21.35
N LEU A 341 -20.64 7.70 -20.76
CA LEU A 341 -19.47 6.80 -20.76
C LEU A 341 -19.57 5.77 -19.63
N GLY A 342 -18.71 4.74 -19.67
CA GLY A 342 -18.54 3.75 -18.61
C GLY A 342 -19.13 2.37 -18.92
N GLY A 343 -20.14 2.29 -19.81
CA GLY A 343 -20.75 1.01 -20.20
C GLY A 343 -21.20 0.17 -18.99
N GLN A 344 -20.74 -1.07 -18.88
CA GLN A 344 -21.12 -1.99 -17.79
C GLN A 344 -20.62 -1.54 -16.39
N ILE A 345 -19.66 -0.64 -16.30
CA ILE A 345 -19.17 -0.13 -15.01
C ILE A 345 -20.26 0.63 -14.26
N VAL A 346 -21.10 1.36 -14.98
CA VAL A 346 -22.25 2.08 -14.39
C VAL A 346 -23.18 1.11 -13.65
N LEU A 347 -23.48 -0.03 -14.26
CA LEU A 347 -24.28 -1.08 -13.63
C LEU A 347 -23.55 -1.76 -12.48
N ALA A 348 -22.23 -1.97 -12.60
CA ALA A 348 -21.42 -2.58 -11.56
C ALA A 348 -21.29 -1.68 -10.30
N ALA A 349 -21.41 -0.36 -10.46
CA ALA A 349 -21.38 0.61 -9.38
C ALA A 349 -22.74 0.76 -8.65
N ALA A 350 -23.84 0.34 -9.24
CA ALA A 350 -25.19 0.52 -8.70
C ALA A 350 -25.47 -0.20 -7.35
N PRO A 351 -24.89 -1.40 -7.04
CA PRO A 351 -25.09 -2.03 -5.74
C PRO A 351 -24.52 -1.18 -4.60
N PRO A 352 -25.11 -1.25 -3.38
CA PRO A 352 -24.64 -0.51 -2.23
C PRO A 352 -23.15 -0.72 -1.97
N ARG A 353 -22.43 0.36 -1.67
CA ARG A 353 -20.99 0.38 -1.35
C ARG A 353 -20.08 -0.01 -2.53
N LYS A 354 -20.57 0.10 -3.78
CA LYS A 354 -19.81 -0.13 -5.01
C LYS A 354 -19.61 1.14 -5.84
N ASP A 355 -20.13 2.26 -5.38
CA ASP A 355 -20.03 3.58 -6.00
C ASP A 355 -18.59 4.02 -6.31
N GLU A 356 -17.63 3.60 -5.47
CA GLU A 356 -16.19 3.86 -5.69
C GLU A 356 -15.67 3.40 -7.07
N ILE A 357 -16.34 2.44 -7.71
CA ILE A 357 -15.98 1.96 -9.05
C ILE A 357 -16.12 3.08 -10.10
N MET A 358 -17.05 4.03 -9.91
CA MET A 358 -17.27 5.13 -10.84
C MET A 358 -16.08 6.06 -11.00
N ARG A 359 -15.17 6.16 -10.02
CA ARG A 359 -13.94 6.93 -10.15
C ARG A 359 -13.12 6.56 -11.39
N SER A 360 -13.25 5.31 -11.86
CA SER A 360 -12.60 4.89 -13.10
C SER A 360 -13.15 5.63 -14.32
N VAL A 361 -14.46 5.84 -14.40
CA VAL A 361 -15.10 6.59 -15.47
C VAL A 361 -14.80 8.08 -15.35
N GLU A 362 -14.99 8.64 -14.15
CA GLU A 362 -14.72 10.05 -13.84
C GLU A 362 -13.28 10.47 -14.19
N TYR A 363 -12.32 9.58 -14.00
CA TYR A 363 -10.93 9.82 -14.43
C TYR A 363 -10.82 10.00 -15.95
N TYR A 364 -11.47 9.12 -16.73
CA TYR A 364 -11.43 9.25 -18.19
C TYR A 364 -12.18 10.47 -18.69
N GLU A 365 -13.32 10.82 -18.09
CA GLU A 365 -14.05 12.06 -18.42
C GLU A 365 -13.19 13.32 -18.19
N LYS A 366 -12.32 13.30 -17.19
CA LYS A 366 -11.40 14.40 -16.89
C LYS A 366 -10.18 14.44 -17.83
N ILE A 367 -9.59 13.27 -18.17
CA ILE A 367 -8.30 13.24 -18.88
C ILE A 367 -8.46 13.26 -20.41
N LEU A 368 -9.49 12.64 -20.97
CA LEU A 368 -9.64 12.50 -22.43
C LEU A 368 -9.76 13.83 -23.16
N PRO A 369 -10.50 14.85 -22.67
CA PRO A 369 -10.51 16.16 -23.29
C PRO A 369 -9.14 16.83 -23.37
N GLY A 370 -8.34 16.74 -22.29
CA GLY A 370 -6.97 17.27 -22.25
C GLY A 370 -6.00 16.56 -23.21
N LEU A 371 -6.32 15.33 -23.61
CA LEU A 371 -5.59 14.56 -24.63
C LEU A 371 -6.11 14.79 -26.07
N GLY A 372 -7.11 15.64 -26.26
CA GLY A 372 -7.70 15.92 -27.57
C GLY A 372 -8.61 14.82 -28.13
N VAL A 373 -9.02 13.86 -27.28
CA VAL A 373 -9.94 12.78 -27.69
C VAL A 373 -11.34 13.35 -27.88
N LYS A 374 -11.94 13.08 -29.06
CA LYS A 374 -13.32 13.40 -29.36
C LYS A 374 -14.24 12.29 -28.83
N VAL A 375 -15.36 12.67 -28.24
CA VAL A 375 -16.36 11.73 -27.71
C VAL A 375 -17.72 12.06 -28.31
N GLU A 376 -18.28 11.11 -29.07
CA GLU A 376 -19.57 11.19 -29.71
C GLU A 376 -20.53 10.26 -28.94
N LEU A 377 -21.32 10.84 -28.03
CA LEU A 377 -22.35 10.15 -27.26
C LEU A 377 -23.65 10.05 -28.05
N SER A 378 -24.53 9.10 -27.68
CA SER A 378 -25.77 8.80 -28.37
C SER A 378 -25.56 8.49 -29.86
N HIS A 379 -24.39 7.97 -30.20
CA HIS A 379 -23.96 7.69 -31.56
C HIS A 379 -23.48 6.23 -31.71
N ALA A 380 -24.35 5.39 -32.22
CA ALA A 380 -23.95 4.03 -32.61
C ALA A 380 -23.09 4.09 -33.88
N ALA A 381 -21.82 3.75 -33.78
CA ALA A 381 -20.88 3.82 -34.89
C ALA A 381 -21.38 3.03 -36.13
N THR A 382 -21.24 3.63 -37.30
CA THR A 382 -21.60 3.04 -38.59
C THR A 382 -20.34 2.71 -39.38
N ALA A 383 -20.49 1.93 -40.47
CA ALA A 383 -19.39 1.67 -41.40
C ALA A 383 -18.89 2.97 -42.08
N GLU A 384 -19.73 3.99 -42.21
CA GLU A 384 -19.38 5.29 -42.78
C GLU A 384 -18.46 6.05 -41.84
N ASP A 385 -18.78 6.07 -40.52
CA ASP A 385 -17.93 6.71 -39.49
C ASP A 385 -16.53 6.10 -39.46
N LEU A 386 -16.40 4.80 -39.71
CA LEU A 386 -15.12 4.08 -39.69
C LEU A 386 -14.28 4.24 -40.95
N ASN A 387 -14.88 4.74 -42.04
CA ASN A 387 -14.18 4.97 -43.31
C ASN A 387 -13.86 6.46 -43.58
N ALA A 388 -14.29 7.35 -42.70
CA ALA A 388 -14.03 8.80 -42.78
C ALA A 388 -12.70 9.16 -42.10
#